data_087232fc8e47d6ab2027de5c4fc6fbf7
#
_entry.id   087232fc8e47d6ab2027de5c4fc6fbf7
#
_cell.length_a   1.000
_cell.length_b   1.000
_cell.length_c   1.000
_cell.angle_alpha   90.00
_cell.angle_beta   90.00
_cell.angle_gamma   90.00
#
_symmetry.space_group_name_H-M   'P 1'
#
loop_
_entity.id
_entity.type
_entity.pdbx_description
1 polymer ?
#
loop_
_entity_poly.entity_id
_entity_poly.type
_entity_poly.pdbx_seq_one_letter_code
_entity_poly.pdbx_strand_id
1 'polypeptide(L)'
;MAITVYDFEQRSPEWHQARLGMVTASMIGRLISIDPAPAESTDCPVCSAEPGQPCWSMAKKSEPTPIKVPHNLRVVAAATLPPTYSPSTSDTAKRTMATLVAERINGWSGPVFVNADMQRGVLDEPAARKVYSDHFKVPVHEIGLVVRDDWGFQIGCSPDGLVGDDGGIECKSRRAANHLTTVLADEVPVENMSQIQGCLLVTGRKWWDYVSFSGGMRL
;
A
#
# COMPACT_ATOMS: atom_id res chain seq x y z
N MET A 1 -5.48 -22.48 -2.22
CA MET A 1 -5.66 -21.02 -1.97
C MET A 1 -7.01 -20.88 -1.30
N ALA A 2 -7.03 -20.43 -0.05
CA ALA A 2 -8.28 -20.17 0.65
C ALA A 2 -8.54 -18.66 0.65
N ILE A 3 -9.37 -18.22 -0.31
CA ILE A 3 -9.93 -16.88 -0.36
C ILE A 3 -11.39 -16.96 0.05
N THR A 4 -11.75 -16.28 1.12
CA THR A 4 -13.12 -16.21 1.61
C THR A 4 -13.68 -14.79 1.33
N VAL A 5 -14.85 -14.74 0.74
CA VAL A 5 -15.56 -13.49 0.46
C VAL A 5 -16.75 -13.40 1.41
N TYR A 6 -16.87 -12.26 2.08
CA TYR A 6 -17.96 -11.94 2.98
C TYR A 6 -18.77 -10.78 2.41
N ASP A 7 -20.06 -11.01 2.25
CA ASP A 7 -21.03 -10.05 1.72
C ASP A 7 -21.71 -9.27 2.86
N PHE A 8 -20.90 -8.70 3.75
CA PHE A 8 -21.39 -7.76 4.78
C PHE A 8 -21.55 -6.37 4.18
N GLU A 9 -22.43 -5.60 4.72
CA GLU A 9 -22.35 -4.15 4.53
C GLU A 9 -21.08 -3.62 5.18
N GLN A 10 -20.27 -2.88 4.44
CA GLN A 10 -19.05 -2.26 5.00
C GLN A 10 -19.43 -1.29 6.12
N ARG A 11 -18.64 -1.29 7.17
CA ARG A 11 -18.86 -0.51 8.42
C ARG A 11 -19.99 -1.02 9.31
N SER A 12 -20.63 -2.16 8.96
CA SER A 12 -21.55 -2.84 9.86
C SER A 12 -20.84 -3.44 11.08
N PRO A 13 -21.56 -3.78 12.16
CA PRO A 13 -20.98 -4.48 13.30
C PRO A 13 -20.27 -5.79 12.90
N GLU A 14 -20.84 -6.57 11.98
CA GLU A 14 -20.31 -7.83 11.47
C GLU A 14 -18.99 -7.59 10.73
N TRP A 15 -18.94 -6.54 9.90
CA TRP A 15 -17.72 -6.15 9.19
C TRP A 15 -16.60 -5.73 10.15
N HIS A 16 -16.92 -4.97 11.20
CA HIS A 16 -15.95 -4.60 12.23
C HIS A 16 -15.45 -5.84 12.97
N GLN A 17 -16.36 -6.74 13.37
CA GLN A 17 -16.02 -7.97 14.08
C GLN A 17 -15.10 -8.89 13.25
N ALA A 18 -15.40 -9.07 11.96
CA ALA A 18 -14.62 -9.92 11.06
C ALA A 18 -13.19 -9.41 10.83
N ARG A 19 -12.94 -8.12 11.06
CA ARG A 19 -11.63 -7.46 10.85
C ARG A 19 -10.78 -7.35 12.12
N LEU A 20 -11.29 -7.74 13.28
CA LEU A 20 -10.59 -7.57 14.56
C LEU A 20 -9.22 -8.24 14.55
N GLY A 21 -8.19 -7.46 14.85
CA GLY A 21 -6.81 -7.91 14.93
C GLY A 21 -6.24 -8.45 13.62
N MET A 22 -6.89 -8.18 12.49
CA MET A 22 -6.45 -8.61 11.16
C MET A 22 -5.69 -7.48 10.46
N VAL A 23 -4.55 -7.80 9.86
CA VAL A 23 -3.89 -6.88 8.93
C VAL A 23 -4.76 -6.73 7.68
N THR A 24 -5.06 -5.50 7.29
CA THR A 24 -5.82 -5.21 6.07
C THR A 24 -4.98 -4.45 5.06
N ALA A 25 -5.37 -4.51 3.78
CA ALA A 25 -4.66 -3.87 2.68
C ALA A 25 -4.32 -2.39 2.96
N SER A 26 -5.25 -1.64 3.58
CA SER A 26 -5.05 -0.24 3.95
C SER A 26 -3.99 -0.01 5.05
N MET A 27 -3.54 -1.06 5.74
CA MET A 27 -2.51 -0.97 6.79
C MET A 27 -1.11 -1.34 6.28
N ILE A 28 -1.00 -2.05 5.16
CA ILE A 28 0.27 -2.61 4.67
C ILE A 28 1.34 -1.53 4.55
N GLY A 29 1.02 -0.38 3.97
CA GLY A 29 1.98 0.73 3.83
C GLY A 29 2.52 1.31 5.14
N ARG A 30 1.86 1.04 6.27
CA ARG A 30 2.36 1.43 7.60
C ARG A 30 3.30 0.39 8.20
N LEU A 31 3.20 -0.86 7.75
CA LEU A 31 3.90 -2.01 8.32
C LEU A 31 5.16 -2.39 7.55
N ILE A 32 5.32 -1.86 6.34
CA ILE A 32 6.45 -2.16 5.45
C ILE A 32 7.24 -0.88 5.21
N SER A 33 8.57 -0.97 5.32
CA SER A 33 9.51 0.03 4.81
C SER A 33 9.93 -0.38 3.40
N ILE A 34 10.01 0.60 2.52
CA ILE A 34 10.50 0.46 1.15
C ILE A 34 11.72 1.34 1.04
N ASP A 35 12.89 0.73 0.97
CA ASP A 35 14.18 1.42 0.96
C ASP A 35 14.86 1.23 -0.41
N PRO A 36 15.59 2.23 -0.92
CA PRO A 36 16.45 2.02 -2.07
C PRO A 36 17.38 0.83 -1.86
N ALA A 37 17.73 0.13 -2.93
CA ALA A 37 18.71 -0.94 -2.82
C ALA A 37 20.01 -0.41 -2.17
N PRO A 38 20.61 -1.12 -1.21
CA PRO A 38 21.87 -0.72 -0.62
C PRO A 38 22.96 -0.51 -1.69
N ALA A 39 23.85 0.44 -1.48
CA ALA A 39 24.92 0.71 -2.43
C ALA A 39 25.78 -0.54 -2.73
N GLU A 40 25.93 -1.40 -1.73
CA GLU A 40 26.65 -2.67 -1.82
C GLU A 40 25.95 -3.74 -2.69
N SER A 41 24.74 -3.48 -3.14
CA SER A 41 24.01 -4.42 -4.03
C SER A 41 24.53 -4.44 -5.47
N THR A 42 25.46 -3.56 -5.84
CA THR A 42 26.05 -3.46 -7.18
C THR A 42 27.56 -3.22 -7.10
N ASP A 43 28.25 -3.40 -8.23
CA ASP A 43 29.64 -3.03 -8.38
C ASP A 43 29.84 -1.52 -8.16
N CYS A 44 31.01 -1.16 -7.64
CA CYS A 44 31.37 0.25 -7.50
C CYS A 44 32.08 0.77 -8.76
N PRO A 45 31.49 1.73 -9.51
CA PRO A 45 32.16 2.29 -10.69
C PRO A 45 33.44 3.06 -10.41
N VAL A 46 33.74 3.37 -9.12
CA VAL A 46 34.90 4.16 -8.72
C VAL A 46 36.06 3.30 -8.26
N CYS A 47 35.83 2.30 -7.43
CA CYS A 47 36.89 1.48 -6.83
C CYS A 47 36.79 0.00 -7.20
N SER A 48 35.86 -0.37 -8.09
CA SER A 48 35.62 -1.76 -8.55
C SER A 48 35.32 -2.76 -7.43
N ALA A 49 34.84 -2.29 -6.28
CA ALA A 49 34.38 -3.19 -5.22
C ALA A 49 33.14 -3.96 -5.74
N GLU A 50 33.18 -5.28 -5.59
CA GLU A 50 32.10 -6.20 -5.99
C GLU A 50 30.86 -6.07 -5.08
N PRO A 51 29.68 -6.59 -5.51
CA PRO A 51 28.51 -6.65 -4.64
C PRO A 51 28.82 -7.34 -3.31
N GLY A 52 28.30 -6.80 -2.23
CA GLY A 52 28.55 -7.27 -0.86
C GLY A 52 29.86 -6.78 -0.25
N GLN A 53 30.77 -6.16 -1.02
CA GLN A 53 32.01 -5.60 -0.51
C GLN A 53 31.87 -4.12 -0.20
N PRO A 54 32.55 -3.58 0.84
CA PRO A 54 32.61 -2.16 1.10
C PRO A 54 33.38 -1.44 -0.01
N CYS A 55 33.14 -0.15 -0.18
CA CYS A 55 34.00 0.68 -1.04
C CYS A 55 35.39 0.85 -0.43
N TRP A 56 36.39 0.99 -1.29
CA TRP A 56 37.77 1.17 -0.91
C TRP A 56 38.21 2.61 -1.09
N SER A 57 39.08 3.07 -0.20
CA SER A 57 39.70 4.41 -0.31
C SER A 57 40.51 4.53 -1.59
N MET A 58 40.27 5.60 -2.37
CA MET A 58 41.06 5.93 -3.54
C MET A 58 42.31 6.75 -3.22
N ALA A 59 42.60 7.00 -1.95
CA ALA A 59 43.81 7.64 -1.54
C ALA A 59 45.06 6.76 -1.86
N LYS A 60 46.12 7.37 -2.35
CA LYS A 60 47.40 6.68 -2.66
C LYS A 60 48.08 6.23 -1.33
N LYS A 61 47.56 5.12 -0.77
CA LYS A 61 48.15 4.43 0.37
C LYS A 61 48.71 3.08 -0.10
N SER A 62 49.61 2.53 0.67
CA SER A 62 50.23 1.22 0.38
C SER A 62 49.21 0.09 0.36
N GLU A 63 48.10 0.21 1.09
CA GLU A 63 47.00 -0.76 1.11
C GLU A 63 45.67 -0.06 1.03
N PRO A 64 44.71 -0.56 0.18
CA PRO A 64 43.35 -0.05 0.15
C PRO A 64 42.66 -0.29 1.49
N THR A 65 42.03 0.74 2.04
CA THR A 65 41.27 0.64 3.30
C THR A 65 39.76 0.79 3.01
N PRO A 66 38.89 -0.02 3.65
CA PRO A 66 37.46 0.12 3.48
C PRO A 66 36.98 1.48 4.02
N ILE A 67 36.03 2.09 3.31
CA ILE A 67 35.39 3.34 3.71
C ILE A 67 33.97 3.09 4.14
N LYS A 68 33.51 3.83 5.16
CA LYS A 68 32.16 3.69 5.73
C LYS A 68 31.05 4.23 4.81
N VAL A 69 31.36 5.27 4.02
CA VAL A 69 30.41 5.92 3.12
C VAL A 69 30.72 5.45 1.70
N PRO A 70 29.78 4.80 1.02
CA PRO A 70 29.96 4.35 -0.35
C PRO A 70 30.23 5.52 -1.30
N HIS A 71 30.95 5.25 -2.39
CA HIS A 71 31.11 6.24 -3.45
C HIS A 71 29.76 6.64 -4.05
N ASN A 72 29.57 7.94 -4.31
CA ASN A 72 28.29 8.47 -4.81
C ASN A 72 27.81 7.79 -6.10
N LEU A 73 28.72 7.49 -7.04
CA LEU A 73 28.35 6.78 -8.28
C LEU A 73 27.83 5.36 -8.02
N ARG A 74 28.29 4.70 -6.94
CA ARG A 74 27.75 3.40 -6.53
C ARG A 74 26.32 3.53 -5.98
N VAL A 75 26.07 4.58 -5.19
CA VAL A 75 24.74 4.88 -4.68
C VAL A 75 23.76 5.14 -5.84
N VAL A 76 24.17 5.93 -6.83
CA VAL A 76 23.39 6.21 -8.03
C VAL A 76 23.12 4.93 -8.84
N ALA A 77 24.13 4.08 -9.00
CA ALA A 77 23.97 2.80 -9.70
C ALA A 77 23.00 1.86 -8.94
N ALA A 78 23.11 1.77 -7.62
CA ALA A 78 22.21 0.98 -6.80
C ALA A 78 20.76 1.48 -6.85
N ALA A 79 20.54 2.78 -6.98
CA ALA A 79 19.20 3.36 -7.09
C ALA A 79 18.41 2.91 -8.35
N THR A 80 19.09 2.31 -9.35
CA THR A 80 18.42 1.71 -10.51
C THR A 80 17.93 0.29 -10.27
N LEU A 81 18.35 -0.34 -9.17
CA LEU A 81 17.92 -1.67 -8.78
C LEU A 81 16.53 -1.64 -8.10
N PRO A 82 15.80 -2.77 -8.10
CA PRO A 82 14.57 -2.87 -7.35
C PRO A 82 14.77 -2.50 -5.88
N PRO A 83 13.82 -1.78 -5.26
CA PRO A 83 13.90 -1.44 -3.85
C PRO A 83 13.86 -2.68 -2.96
N THR A 84 14.39 -2.55 -1.76
CA THR A 84 14.30 -3.59 -0.72
C THR A 84 13.10 -3.34 0.17
N TYR A 85 12.50 -4.42 0.64
CA TYR A 85 11.34 -4.38 1.53
C TYR A 85 11.71 -4.97 2.88
N SER A 86 11.32 -4.30 3.94
CA SER A 86 11.55 -4.78 5.31
C SER A 86 10.37 -4.43 6.20
N PRO A 87 10.20 -5.13 7.36
CA PRO A 87 9.23 -4.70 8.36
C PRO A 87 9.56 -3.30 8.86
N SER A 88 8.57 -2.40 8.88
CA SER A 88 8.77 -1.04 9.36
C SER A 88 8.98 -1.02 10.87
N THR A 89 10.00 -0.29 11.31
CA THR A 89 10.30 -0.04 12.73
C THR A 89 9.77 1.29 13.24
N SER A 90 8.99 2.01 12.41
CA SER A 90 8.42 3.32 12.72
C SER A 90 7.45 3.24 13.92
N ASP A 91 7.25 4.36 14.60
CA ASP A 91 6.27 4.45 15.68
C ASP A 91 4.83 4.20 15.19
N THR A 92 4.54 4.55 13.93
CA THR A 92 3.25 4.24 13.30
C THR A 92 3.07 2.74 13.14
N ALA A 93 4.10 2.01 12.70
CA ALA A 93 4.06 0.55 12.62
C ALA A 93 3.86 -0.08 13.99
N LYS A 94 4.63 0.34 14.99
CA LYS A 94 4.52 -0.15 16.37
C LYS A 94 3.12 0.06 16.95
N ARG A 95 2.54 1.25 16.77
CA ARG A 95 1.17 1.55 17.22
C ARG A 95 0.14 0.70 16.48
N THR A 96 0.27 0.54 15.17
CA THR A 96 -0.63 -0.31 14.37
C THR A 96 -0.58 -1.75 14.87
N MET A 97 0.62 -2.31 15.09
CA MET A 97 0.78 -3.66 15.62
C MET A 97 0.20 -3.80 17.03
N ALA A 98 0.46 -2.83 17.92
CA ALA A 98 -0.10 -2.84 19.28
C ALA A 98 -1.63 -2.80 19.26
N THR A 99 -2.25 -2.01 18.38
CA THR A 99 -3.70 -1.97 18.21
C THR A 99 -4.24 -3.34 17.79
N LEU A 100 -3.65 -3.97 16.77
CA LEU A 100 -4.09 -5.29 16.29
C LEU A 100 -3.96 -6.37 17.38
N VAL A 101 -2.89 -6.34 18.16
CA VAL A 101 -2.71 -7.25 19.30
C VAL A 101 -3.76 -7.00 20.37
N ALA A 102 -4.02 -5.74 20.73
CA ALA A 102 -5.03 -5.39 21.72
C ALA A 102 -6.44 -5.83 21.27
N GLU A 103 -6.78 -5.66 20.01
CA GLU A 103 -8.05 -6.11 19.43
C GLU A 103 -8.21 -7.64 19.54
N ARG A 104 -7.14 -8.41 19.28
CA ARG A 104 -7.15 -9.88 19.44
C ARG A 104 -7.35 -10.32 20.88
N ILE A 105 -6.74 -9.60 21.84
CA ILE A 105 -6.85 -9.92 23.26
C ILE A 105 -8.24 -9.55 23.80
N ASN A 106 -8.71 -8.37 23.43
CA ASN A 106 -9.94 -7.81 23.99
C ASN A 106 -11.22 -8.27 23.28
N GLY A 107 -11.10 -8.75 22.02
CA GLY A 107 -12.24 -9.13 21.19
C GLY A 107 -13.09 -7.96 20.70
N TRP A 108 -12.59 -6.72 20.77
CA TRP A 108 -13.27 -5.53 20.27
C TRP A 108 -12.28 -4.45 19.82
N SER A 109 -12.70 -3.59 18.91
CA SER A 109 -11.93 -2.41 18.50
C SER A 109 -12.43 -1.15 19.22
N GLY A 110 -11.49 -0.28 19.61
CA GLY A 110 -11.83 1.02 20.16
C GLY A 110 -12.54 1.92 19.15
N PRO A 111 -13.18 3.01 19.60
CA PRO A 111 -13.81 3.96 18.70
C PRO A 111 -12.77 4.60 17.77
N VAL A 112 -13.08 4.64 16.49
CA VAL A 112 -12.24 5.30 15.47
C VAL A 112 -12.65 6.78 15.40
N PHE A 113 -11.69 7.67 15.55
CA PHE A 113 -11.92 9.09 15.30
C PHE A 113 -12.22 9.32 13.81
N VAL A 114 -13.39 9.87 13.53
CA VAL A 114 -13.82 10.16 12.15
C VAL A 114 -13.75 11.68 11.94
N ASN A 115 -12.91 12.12 11.02
CA ASN A 115 -12.81 13.51 10.61
C ASN A 115 -13.69 13.83 9.40
N ALA A 116 -13.81 15.11 9.04
CA ALA A 116 -14.64 15.56 7.92
C ALA A 116 -14.21 14.97 6.56
N ASP A 117 -12.90 14.76 6.35
CA ASP A 117 -12.40 14.14 5.10
C ASP A 117 -12.78 12.66 5.01
N MET A 118 -12.77 11.94 6.15
CA MET A 118 -13.23 10.56 6.22
C MET A 118 -14.75 10.45 5.97
N GLN A 119 -15.54 11.36 6.57
CA GLN A 119 -16.99 11.41 6.34
C GLN A 119 -17.30 11.70 4.87
N ARG A 120 -16.61 12.67 4.26
CA ARG A 120 -16.75 12.95 2.84
C ARG A 120 -16.42 11.72 2.00
N GLY A 121 -15.35 10.98 2.33
CA GLY A 121 -14.99 9.73 1.65
C GLY A 121 -16.14 8.73 1.62
N VAL A 122 -16.78 8.52 2.76
CA VAL A 122 -17.94 7.60 2.87
C VAL A 122 -19.13 8.06 2.02
N LEU A 123 -19.40 9.36 2.01
CA LEU A 123 -20.53 9.93 1.27
C LEU A 123 -20.30 9.95 -0.26
N ASP A 124 -19.07 10.17 -0.69
CA ASP A 124 -18.71 10.27 -2.10
C ASP A 124 -18.50 8.90 -2.77
N GLU A 125 -18.19 7.87 -2.01
CA GLU A 125 -17.83 6.54 -2.53
C GLU A 125 -18.91 5.93 -3.45
N PRO A 126 -20.22 5.96 -3.14
CA PRO A 126 -21.25 5.47 -4.05
C PRO A 126 -21.32 6.25 -5.37
N ALA A 127 -21.11 7.57 -5.31
CA ALA A 127 -21.09 8.42 -6.50
C ALA A 127 -19.87 8.12 -7.36
N ALA A 128 -18.70 7.93 -6.75
CA ALA A 128 -17.46 7.56 -7.44
C ALA A 128 -17.61 6.22 -8.17
N ARG A 129 -18.17 5.18 -7.51
CA ARG A 129 -18.49 3.88 -8.13
C ARG A 129 -19.43 4.03 -9.33
N LYS A 130 -20.48 4.84 -9.15
CA LYS A 130 -21.44 5.07 -10.22
C LYS A 130 -20.81 5.73 -11.44
N VAL A 131 -20.02 6.78 -11.23
CA VAL A 131 -19.30 7.49 -12.31
C VAL A 131 -18.36 6.55 -13.05
N TYR A 132 -17.59 5.73 -12.32
CA TYR A 132 -16.71 4.71 -12.91
C TYR A 132 -17.51 3.70 -13.75
N SER A 133 -18.58 3.12 -13.18
CA SER A 133 -19.45 2.18 -13.88
C SER A 133 -20.08 2.77 -15.15
N ASP A 134 -20.55 4.01 -15.08
CA ASP A 134 -21.14 4.71 -16.22
C ASP A 134 -20.11 5.03 -17.32
N HIS A 135 -18.86 5.37 -16.92
CA HIS A 135 -17.80 5.71 -17.86
C HIS A 135 -17.32 4.48 -18.64
N PHE A 136 -16.97 3.43 -17.93
CA PHE A 136 -16.45 2.20 -18.55
C PHE A 136 -17.52 1.24 -19.04
N LYS A 137 -18.80 1.50 -18.75
CA LYS A 137 -19.95 0.64 -19.11
C LYS A 137 -19.83 -0.78 -18.53
N VAL A 138 -19.30 -0.88 -17.32
CA VAL A 138 -19.12 -2.15 -16.59
C VAL A 138 -19.83 -2.11 -15.25
N PRO A 139 -20.42 -3.23 -14.79
CA PRO A 139 -20.99 -3.29 -13.45
C PRO A 139 -19.86 -3.29 -12.41
N VAL A 140 -20.08 -2.57 -11.32
CA VAL A 140 -19.21 -2.57 -10.13
C VAL A 140 -19.98 -3.25 -9.00
N HIS A 141 -19.43 -4.33 -8.46
CA HIS A 141 -20.03 -5.11 -7.38
C HIS A 141 -19.41 -4.71 -6.03
N GLU A 142 -20.27 -4.30 -5.10
CA GLU A 142 -19.85 -4.02 -3.72
C GLU A 142 -19.63 -5.34 -2.97
N ILE A 143 -18.55 -5.39 -2.18
CA ILE A 143 -18.20 -6.54 -1.34
C ILE A 143 -17.77 -6.00 0.03
N GLY A 144 -18.17 -6.66 1.09
CA GLY A 144 -17.83 -6.24 2.44
C GLY A 144 -16.37 -6.48 2.79
N LEU A 145 -15.92 -7.72 2.64
CA LEU A 145 -14.58 -8.12 3.04
C LEU A 145 -14.13 -9.35 2.24
N VAL A 146 -12.89 -9.32 1.79
CA VAL A 146 -12.19 -10.50 1.26
C VAL A 146 -11.04 -10.83 2.21
N VAL A 147 -10.91 -12.10 2.57
CA VAL A 147 -9.86 -12.62 3.45
C VAL A 147 -9.11 -13.72 2.75
N ARG A 148 -7.80 -13.69 2.86
CA ARG A 148 -6.89 -14.73 2.36
C ARG A 148 -6.01 -15.26 3.49
N ASP A 149 -5.83 -16.59 3.56
CA ASP A 149 -5.12 -17.28 4.65
C ASP A 149 -4.07 -18.31 4.20
N ASP A 150 -3.55 -18.18 2.99
CA ASP A 150 -2.58 -19.14 2.41
C ASP A 150 -1.25 -19.27 3.19
N TRP A 151 -0.94 -18.34 4.07
CA TRP A 151 0.37 -18.21 4.70
C TRP A 151 0.39 -18.60 6.19
N GLY A 152 -0.67 -19.24 6.69
CA GLY A 152 -0.83 -19.54 8.11
C GLY A 152 -1.24 -18.35 8.97
N PHE A 153 -1.60 -17.24 8.32
CA PHE A 153 -2.21 -16.05 8.91
C PHE A 153 -3.15 -15.38 7.91
N GLN A 154 -4.07 -14.58 8.41
CA GLN A 154 -5.08 -13.92 7.61
C GLN A 154 -4.68 -12.49 7.26
N ILE A 155 -4.90 -12.13 5.99
CA ILE A 155 -4.88 -10.74 5.53
C ILE A 155 -6.22 -10.45 4.85
N GLY A 156 -6.79 -9.28 5.13
CA GLY A 156 -8.07 -8.86 4.56
C GLY A 156 -7.96 -7.62 3.67
N CYS A 157 -8.93 -7.45 2.79
CA CYS A 157 -9.21 -6.18 2.14
C CYS A 157 -10.72 -5.96 2.05
N SER A 158 -11.15 -4.71 2.10
CA SER A 158 -12.52 -4.30 1.80
C SER A 158 -12.46 -3.44 0.54
N PRO A 159 -12.70 -4.05 -0.62
CA PRO A 159 -12.71 -3.35 -1.90
C PRO A 159 -13.82 -2.29 -1.95
N ASP A 160 -13.55 -1.14 -2.55
CA ASP A 160 -14.62 -0.18 -2.84
C ASP A 160 -15.50 -0.67 -4.00
N GLY A 161 -15.01 -1.63 -4.79
CA GLY A 161 -15.79 -2.35 -5.77
C GLY A 161 -14.97 -3.41 -6.51
N LEU A 162 -15.65 -4.46 -6.97
CA LEU A 162 -15.09 -5.49 -7.84
C LEU A 162 -15.68 -5.34 -9.26
N VAL A 163 -14.84 -5.57 -10.26
CA VAL A 163 -15.21 -5.44 -11.68
C VAL A 163 -14.92 -6.75 -12.41
N GLY A 164 -15.94 -7.38 -12.95
CA GLY A 164 -15.81 -8.70 -13.57
C GLY A 164 -15.12 -9.70 -12.65
N ASP A 165 -14.37 -10.65 -13.23
CA ASP A 165 -13.67 -11.69 -12.47
C ASP A 165 -12.25 -11.29 -12.06
N ASP A 166 -11.65 -10.34 -12.74
CA ASP A 166 -10.22 -10.05 -12.68
C ASP A 166 -9.86 -8.67 -12.12
N GLY A 167 -10.81 -7.79 -11.92
CA GLY A 167 -10.56 -6.39 -11.58
C GLY A 167 -11.15 -5.91 -10.28
N GLY A 168 -10.63 -4.81 -9.76
CA GLY A 168 -11.18 -4.09 -8.63
C GLY A 168 -10.91 -2.59 -8.72
N ILE A 169 -11.57 -1.83 -7.86
CA ILE A 169 -11.39 -0.39 -7.78
C ILE A 169 -11.14 0.07 -6.34
N GLU A 170 -10.36 1.13 -6.21
CA GLU A 170 -10.15 1.88 -4.98
C GLU A 170 -10.57 3.32 -5.21
N CYS A 171 -11.63 3.77 -4.57
CA CYS A 171 -12.18 5.11 -4.69
C CYS A 171 -11.61 6.03 -3.63
N LYS A 172 -11.08 7.18 -4.02
CA LYS A 172 -10.58 8.18 -3.08
C LYS A 172 -11.27 9.52 -3.33
N SER A 173 -12.11 9.94 -2.37
CA SER A 173 -12.63 11.30 -2.33
C SER A 173 -11.50 12.27 -2.02
N ARG A 174 -11.20 13.16 -2.94
CA ARG A 174 -10.12 14.12 -2.86
C ARG A 174 -10.67 15.55 -2.83
N ARG A 175 -9.96 16.46 -2.15
CA ARG A 175 -10.19 17.89 -2.33
C ARG A 175 -9.81 18.28 -3.76
N ALA A 176 -10.50 19.25 -4.34
CA ALA A 176 -10.37 19.63 -5.75
C ALA A 176 -8.92 19.78 -6.24
N ALA A 177 -8.06 20.46 -5.47
CA ALA A 177 -6.65 20.64 -5.83
C ALA A 177 -5.89 19.29 -5.92
N ASN A 178 -6.07 18.40 -4.93
CA ASN A 178 -5.42 17.11 -4.92
C ASN A 178 -5.97 16.17 -6.03
N HIS A 179 -7.28 16.26 -6.30
CA HIS A 179 -7.89 15.56 -7.42
C HIS A 179 -7.25 15.98 -8.75
N LEU A 180 -7.18 17.28 -8.99
CA LEU A 180 -6.59 17.83 -10.22
C LEU A 180 -5.12 17.41 -10.38
N THR A 181 -4.33 17.46 -9.30
CA THR A 181 -2.94 16.99 -9.32
C THR A 181 -2.84 15.51 -9.71
N THR A 182 -3.70 14.67 -9.15
CA THR A 182 -3.73 13.24 -9.49
C THR A 182 -4.11 13.01 -10.95
N VAL A 183 -5.14 13.69 -11.44
CA VAL A 183 -5.58 13.58 -12.84
C VAL A 183 -4.50 14.04 -13.83
N LEU A 184 -3.82 15.15 -13.52
CA LEU A 184 -2.75 15.67 -14.38
C LEU A 184 -1.49 14.78 -14.37
N ALA A 185 -1.22 14.09 -13.27
CA ALA A 185 -0.10 13.17 -13.19
C ALA A 185 -0.37 11.84 -13.93
N ASP A 186 -1.64 11.47 -14.07
CA ASP A 186 -2.10 10.18 -14.62
C ASP A 186 -1.40 8.97 -13.97
N GLU A 187 -1.17 9.08 -12.67
CA GLU A 187 -0.48 8.06 -11.87
C GLU A 187 -1.21 7.80 -10.56
N VAL A 188 -1.13 6.57 -10.08
CA VAL A 188 -1.61 6.24 -8.72
C VAL A 188 -0.70 6.93 -7.70
N PRO A 189 -1.27 7.73 -6.79
CA PRO A 189 -0.46 8.35 -5.73
C PRO A 189 0.28 7.30 -4.90
N VAL A 190 1.57 7.54 -4.65
CA VAL A 190 2.48 6.57 -3.99
C VAL A 190 1.93 6.10 -2.65
N GLU A 191 1.28 6.99 -1.89
CA GLU A 191 0.67 6.67 -0.60
C GLU A 191 -0.48 5.65 -0.69
N ASN A 192 -1.08 5.46 -1.87
CA ASN A 192 -2.16 4.50 -2.11
C ASN A 192 -1.68 3.19 -2.73
N MET A 193 -0.46 3.15 -3.27
CA MET A 193 0.07 2.00 -3.98
C MET A 193 0.10 0.74 -3.10
N SER A 194 0.54 0.83 -1.85
CA SER A 194 0.59 -0.31 -0.94
C SER A 194 -0.79 -0.90 -0.62
N GLN A 195 -1.83 -0.08 -0.55
CA GLN A 195 -3.20 -0.54 -0.38
C GLN A 195 -3.67 -1.30 -1.63
N ILE A 196 -3.44 -0.76 -2.83
CA ILE A 196 -3.80 -1.40 -4.10
C ILE A 196 -3.09 -2.74 -4.25
N GLN A 197 -1.78 -2.78 -4.02
CA GLN A 197 -1.01 -4.03 -4.07
C GLN A 197 -1.50 -5.05 -3.01
N GLY A 198 -1.91 -4.57 -1.84
CA GLY A 198 -2.53 -5.39 -0.81
C GLY A 198 -3.87 -5.97 -1.26
N CYS A 199 -4.71 -5.19 -1.93
CA CYS A 199 -5.97 -5.67 -2.50
C CYS A 199 -5.74 -6.73 -3.57
N LEU A 200 -4.81 -6.52 -4.50
CA LEU A 200 -4.41 -7.50 -5.52
C LEU A 200 -3.90 -8.79 -4.87
N LEU A 201 -3.03 -8.67 -3.86
CA LEU A 201 -2.49 -9.82 -3.14
C LEU A 201 -3.60 -10.64 -2.47
N VAL A 202 -4.53 -10.00 -1.76
CA VAL A 202 -5.61 -10.66 -1.01
C VAL A 202 -6.62 -11.30 -1.94
N THR A 203 -7.05 -10.59 -2.99
CA THR A 203 -8.10 -11.07 -3.90
C THR A 203 -7.59 -12.02 -4.98
N GLY A 204 -6.28 -11.98 -5.30
CA GLY A 204 -5.70 -12.70 -6.43
C GLY A 204 -6.15 -12.16 -7.80
N ARG A 205 -6.78 -10.99 -7.84
CA ARG A 205 -7.21 -10.34 -9.07
C ARG A 205 -6.04 -9.78 -9.85
N LYS A 206 -6.21 -9.48 -11.14
CA LYS A 206 -5.11 -9.14 -12.05
C LYS A 206 -4.82 -7.66 -12.13
N TRP A 207 -5.84 -6.81 -11.90
CA TRP A 207 -5.71 -5.36 -12.00
C TRP A 207 -6.59 -4.64 -10.97
N TRP A 208 -6.23 -3.38 -10.68
CA TRP A 208 -6.92 -2.55 -9.72
C TRP A 208 -6.84 -1.09 -10.14
N ASP A 209 -7.98 -0.48 -10.44
CA ASP A 209 -8.04 0.92 -10.82
C ASP A 209 -8.15 1.82 -9.60
N TYR A 210 -7.40 2.91 -9.65
CA TYR A 210 -7.50 3.98 -8.68
C TYR A 210 -8.46 5.05 -9.18
N VAL A 211 -9.56 5.26 -8.48
CA VAL A 211 -10.59 6.23 -8.84
C VAL A 211 -10.43 7.48 -7.96
N SER A 212 -9.79 8.51 -8.50
CA SER A 212 -9.77 9.83 -7.88
C SER A 212 -11.10 10.53 -8.13
N PHE A 213 -11.79 10.93 -7.06
CA PHE A 213 -13.11 11.57 -7.15
C PHE A 213 -13.15 12.88 -6.37
N SER A 214 -13.83 13.89 -6.90
CA SER A 214 -14.16 15.14 -6.22
C SER A 214 -15.56 15.56 -6.61
N GLY A 215 -16.50 15.55 -5.68
CA GLY A 215 -17.93 15.75 -5.93
C GLY A 215 -18.31 17.08 -6.61
N GLY A 216 -17.39 18.05 -6.64
CA GLY A 216 -17.58 19.34 -7.34
C GLY A 216 -17.00 19.38 -8.76
N MET A 217 -16.31 18.33 -9.20
CA MET A 217 -15.62 18.30 -10.49
C MET A 217 -16.15 17.14 -11.34
N ARG A 218 -16.40 17.41 -12.64
CA ARG A 218 -16.68 16.34 -13.61
C ARG A 218 -15.36 15.71 -14.03
N LEU A 219 -15.38 14.42 -14.24
CA LEU A 219 -14.28 13.69 -14.90
C LEU A 219 -14.16 14.15 -16.34
#